data_447780aaa0db94b86a61fc02a8a71a4c
#
_entry.id   447780aaa0db94b86a61fc02a8a71a4c
#
_cell.length_a   1.000
_cell.length_b   1.000
_cell.length_c   1.000
_cell.angle_alpha   90.00
_cell.angle_beta   90.00
_cell.angle_gamma   90.00
#
_symmetry.space_group_name_H-M   'P 1'
#
loop_
_entity.id
_entity.type
_entity.pdbx_description
1 polymer ?
#
loop_
_entity_poly.entity_id
_entity_poly.type
_entity_poly.pdbx_seq_one_letter_code
_entity_poly.pdbx_strand_id
1 'polypeptide(L)'
;MRFKGLFKLSLAASVAVCANAADESVLSGVEVTSSSGGYGVDDIKISTRNAGLAKDVMRDIPGVYVGGTNGMNQKIYMRGVSDRGLNITIDGAKQNGNTFHHNADLLIDPDLIKAIDVEVGSRSVVNGSGALGGSVAFKTVDAKDLLESGEKIGAKIKTGYASNNSEFSQGLMLFTAPVEGLDFIAAINHKGYDYGKSGNKRKIGGDGNDLSYLLKLGYSFLDAHRISISREHNEFKGLYPLRAEFGS
;
A
#
# COMPACT_ATOMS: atom_id res chain seq x y z
N MET A 1 -37.79 6.12 5.34
CA MET A 1 -37.83 6.96 4.14
C MET A 1 -36.56 6.65 3.34
N ARG A 2 -36.70 5.98 2.18
CA ARG A 2 -35.57 5.37 1.44
C ARG A 2 -34.98 6.39 0.50
N PHE A 3 -33.70 6.78 0.73
CA PHE A 3 -32.89 7.50 -0.27
C PHE A 3 -32.31 6.53 -1.29
N LYS A 4 -33.05 6.23 -2.35
CA LYS A 4 -32.65 5.45 -3.53
C LYS A 4 -32.60 6.33 -4.78
N GLY A 5 -31.84 7.39 -4.80
CA GLY A 5 -31.95 8.29 -5.95
C GLY A 5 -30.71 9.02 -6.45
N LEU A 6 -29.57 8.96 -5.75
CA LEU A 6 -28.43 9.84 -6.11
C LEU A 6 -27.21 9.14 -6.72
N PHE A 7 -27.24 7.83 -6.93
CA PHE A 7 -26.06 7.06 -7.37
C PHE A 7 -25.96 6.78 -8.87
N LYS A 8 -26.89 7.29 -9.69
CA LYS A 8 -26.88 7.00 -11.15
C LYS A 8 -26.23 8.06 -12.04
N LEU A 9 -25.74 9.17 -11.50
CA LEU A 9 -25.21 10.27 -12.32
C LEU A 9 -23.67 10.37 -12.36
N SER A 10 -22.94 9.59 -11.56
CA SER A 10 -21.47 9.69 -11.51
C SER A 10 -20.72 8.76 -12.48
N LEU A 11 -21.41 7.79 -13.09
CA LEU A 11 -20.74 6.80 -13.95
C LEU A 11 -20.49 7.30 -15.40
N ALA A 12 -21.11 8.38 -15.82
CA ALA A 12 -20.96 8.90 -17.17
C ALA A 12 -19.83 9.94 -17.34
N ALA A 13 -19.30 10.49 -16.23
CA ALA A 13 -18.26 11.52 -16.27
C ALA A 13 -16.83 10.97 -16.24
N SER A 14 -16.65 9.71 -15.82
CA SER A 14 -15.31 9.13 -15.65
C SER A 14 -14.71 8.48 -16.90
N VAL A 15 -15.48 8.34 -17.99
CA VAL A 15 -15.01 7.72 -19.24
C VAL A 15 -14.38 8.72 -20.23
N ALA A 16 -14.60 10.01 -20.06
CA ALA A 16 -14.17 11.02 -21.04
C ALA A 16 -12.74 11.57 -20.81
N VAL A 17 -12.08 11.27 -19.70
CA VAL A 17 -10.72 11.82 -19.39
C VAL A 17 -9.58 10.87 -19.77
N CYS A 18 -9.84 9.60 -20.06
CA CYS A 18 -8.81 8.62 -20.39
C CYS A 18 -8.46 8.51 -21.89
N ALA A 19 -8.97 9.38 -22.77
CA ALA A 19 -8.82 9.20 -24.22
C ALA A 19 -7.69 10.00 -24.87
N ASN A 20 -6.86 10.77 -24.15
CA ASN A 20 -5.84 11.62 -24.77
C ASN A 20 -4.47 11.62 -24.06
N ALA A 21 -4.00 10.49 -23.60
CA ALA A 21 -2.60 10.36 -23.16
C ALA A 21 -2.03 9.01 -23.62
N ALA A 22 -1.95 8.83 -24.94
CA ALA A 22 -1.07 7.85 -25.53
C ALA A 22 0.14 8.62 -26.07
N ASP A 23 1.04 9.02 -25.20
CA ASP A 23 2.40 9.38 -25.59
C ASP A 23 3.35 8.32 -25.05
N GLU A 24 4.23 7.84 -25.92
CA GLU A 24 5.17 6.76 -25.65
C GLU A 24 6.09 7.13 -24.48
N SER A 25 5.75 6.68 -23.27
CA SER A 25 6.70 6.69 -22.19
C SER A 25 7.74 5.60 -22.47
N VAL A 26 8.92 6.01 -22.92
CA VAL A 26 10.13 5.19 -22.92
C VAL A 26 10.29 4.65 -21.51
N LEU A 27 10.10 3.35 -21.35
CA LEU A 27 10.42 2.63 -20.11
C LEU A 27 11.91 2.78 -19.86
N SER A 28 12.30 3.75 -19.05
CA SER A 28 13.63 3.79 -18.48
C SER A 28 13.80 2.53 -17.65
N GLY A 29 14.83 1.76 -17.99
CA GLY A 29 15.07 0.44 -17.41
C GLY A 29 15.03 0.47 -15.88
N VAL A 30 14.34 -0.49 -15.31
CA VAL A 30 14.30 -0.74 -13.87
C VAL A 30 15.72 -1.02 -13.41
N GLU A 31 16.37 -0.01 -12.86
CA GLU A 31 17.66 -0.18 -12.20
C GLU A 31 17.40 -0.77 -10.81
N VAL A 32 17.55 -2.08 -10.71
CA VAL A 32 17.56 -2.77 -9.42
C VAL A 32 18.89 -2.47 -8.73
N THR A 33 18.97 -1.34 -8.07
CA THR A 33 20.10 -1.05 -7.19
C THR A 33 20.00 -1.89 -5.93
N SER A 34 20.56 -3.10 -5.99
CA SER A 34 20.77 -3.91 -4.79
C SER A 34 22.02 -3.41 -4.08
N SER A 35 21.86 -2.56 -3.09
CA SER A 35 22.90 -2.38 -2.10
C SER A 35 23.02 -3.69 -1.31
N SER A 36 24.12 -4.41 -1.54
CA SER A 36 24.62 -5.57 -0.76
C SER A 36 23.55 -6.46 -0.08
N GLY A 37 22.62 -7.08 -0.85
CA GLY A 37 21.72 -8.12 -0.36
C GLY A 37 20.30 -7.65 0.02
N GLY A 38 19.91 -6.43 -0.31
CA GLY A 38 18.55 -5.92 -0.19
C GLY A 38 17.74 -6.07 -1.49
N TYR A 39 16.41 -6.11 -1.37
CA TYR A 39 15.47 -6.13 -2.48
C TYR A 39 14.59 -4.89 -2.43
N GLY A 40 14.48 -4.19 -3.55
CA GLY A 40 13.58 -3.04 -3.70
C GLY A 40 12.29 -3.41 -4.45
N VAL A 41 11.20 -2.80 -4.05
CA VAL A 41 9.94 -2.78 -4.81
C VAL A 41 9.56 -1.31 -5.00
N ASP A 42 9.41 -0.91 -6.26
CA ASP A 42 9.07 0.45 -6.66
C ASP A 42 7.56 0.63 -6.95
N ASP A 43 7.16 1.87 -7.18
CA ASP A 43 5.78 2.26 -7.52
C ASP A 43 5.27 1.64 -8.82
N ILE A 44 6.14 1.44 -9.82
CA ILE A 44 5.80 0.79 -11.09
C ILE A 44 5.37 -0.65 -10.84
N LYS A 45 6.13 -1.37 -10.01
CA LYS A 45 5.82 -2.76 -9.67
C LYS A 45 4.54 -2.86 -8.83
N ILE A 46 4.31 -1.91 -7.93
CA ILE A 46 3.10 -1.83 -7.11
C ILE A 46 1.87 -1.56 -7.98
N SER A 47 1.95 -0.57 -8.88
CA SER A 47 0.83 -0.18 -9.73
C SER A 47 0.51 -1.22 -10.81
N THR A 48 1.53 -1.80 -11.45
CA THR A 48 1.36 -2.83 -12.49
C THR A 48 0.69 -4.09 -11.95
N ARG A 49 0.89 -4.42 -10.67
CA ARG A 49 0.26 -5.58 -10.04
C ARG A 49 -1.15 -5.35 -9.59
N ASN A 50 -1.61 -4.09 -9.59
CA ASN A 50 -2.88 -3.71 -8.97
C ASN A 50 -3.04 -4.34 -7.57
N ALA A 51 -2.00 -4.20 -6.76
CA ALA A 51 -1.87 -4.87 -5.48
C ALA A 51 -3.01 -4.46 -4.54
N GLY A 52 -3.79 -5.42 -4.07
CA GLY A 52 -4.82 -5.20 -3.05
C GLY A 52 -4.28 -5.37 -1.63
N LEU A 53 -3.21 -6.16 -1.48
CA LEU A 53 -2.62 -6.55 -0.22
C LEU A 53 -1.09 -6.49 -0.31
N ALA A 54 -0.40 -6.34 0.84
CA ALA A 54 1.06 -6.33 0.90
C ALA A 54 1.69 -7.62 0.34
N LYS A 55 1.02 -8.77 0.45
CA LYS A 55 1.45 -10.03 -0.16
C LYS A 55 1.61 -9.96 -1.67
N ASP A 56 0.75 -9.18 -2.35
CA ASP A 56 0.78 -9.06 -3.81
C ASP A 56 2.01 -8.28 -4.27
N VAL A 57 2.47 -7.36 -3.45
CA VAL A 57 3.65 -6.53 -3.71
C VAL A 57 4.94 -7.31 -3.45
N MET A 58 4.99 -8.10 -2.38
CA MET A 58 6.22 -8.73 -1.88
C MET A 58 6.44 -10.17 -2.37
N ARG A 59 5.51 -10.76 -3.14
CA ARG A 59 5.51 -12.19 -3.51
C ARG A 59 6.73 -12.70 -4.26
N ASP A 60 7.48 -11.82 -4.94
CA ASP A 60 8.64 -12.21 -5.75
C ASP A 60 9.97 -12.00 -5.02
N ILE A 61 9.94 -11.56 -3.77
CA ILE A 61 11.17 -11.34 -3.00
C ILE A 61 11.66 -12.67 -2.46
N PRO A 62 12.84 -13.15 -2.86
CA PRO A 62 13.36 -14.43 -2.40
C PRO A 62 13.49 -14.48 -0.87
N GLY A 63 12.98 -15.56 -0.27
CA GLY A 63 13.06 -15.75 1.19
C GLY A 63 12.04 -14.95 1.99
N VAL A 64 11.15 -14.22 1.32
CA VAL A 64 10.04 -13.49 1.95
C VAL A 64 8.72 -14.18 1.62
N TYR A 65 7.89 -14.36 2.62
CA TYR A 65 6.54 -14.85 2.51
C TYR A 65 5.59 -13.96 3.31
N VAL A 66 4.47 -13.58 2.74
CA VAL A 66 3.42 -12.84 3.44
C VAL A 66 2.20 -13.74 3.55
N GLY A 67 1.92 -14.19 4.77
CA GLY A 67 0.73 -14.97 5.11
C GLY A 67 -0.47 -14.06 5.37
N GLY A 68 -1.64 -14.68 5.45
CA GLY A 68 -2.90 -13.99 5.75
C GLY A 68 -3.88 -13.97 4.60
N THR A 69 -5.16 -13.79 4.95
CA THR A 69 -6.31 -13.84 4.03
C THR A 69 -6.95 -12.48 3.78
N ASN A 70 -6.61 -11.51 4.62
CA ASN A 70 -7.16 -10.14 4.56
C ASN A 70 -6.12 -9.12 5.07
N GLY A 71 -6.43 -7.84 5.01
CA GLY A 71 -5.53 -6.76 5.41
C GLY A 71 -5.11 -6.77 6.87
N MET A 72 -5.95 -7.33 7.76
CA MET A 72 -5.70 -7.34 9.22
C MET A 72 -4.73 -8.42 9.68
N ASN A 73 -4.62 -9.52 8.95
CA ASN A 73 -3.84 -10.69 9.37
C ASN A 73 -2.63 -11.00 8.49
N GLN A 74 -2.17 -10.03 7.69
CA GLN A 74 -0.99 -10.16 6.86
C GLN A 74 0.28 -10.13 7.69
N LYS A 75 0.93 -11.29 7.84
CA LYS A 75 2.20 -11.42 8.55
C LYS A 75 3.33 -11.66 7.58
N ILE A 76 4.40 -10.91 7.74
CA ILE A 76 5.62 -11.06 6.95
C ILE A 76 6.52 -12.08 7.63
N TYR A 77 7.03 -13.00 6.85
CA TYR A 77 8.01 -14.00 7.26
C TYR A 77 9.26 -13.86 6.40
N MET A 78 10.42 -13.84 7.01
CA MET A 78 11.71 -13.87 6.32
C MET A 78 12.50 -15.10 6.74
N ARG A 79 12.78 -16.00 5.80
CA ARG A 79 13.48 -17.26 6.07
C ARG A 79 12.94 -18.02 7.28
N GLY A 80 11.61 -18.00 7.47
CA GLY A 80 10.93 -18.66 8.60
C GLY A 80 10.83 -17.82 9.89
N VAL A 81 11.49 -16.66 9.98
CA VAL A 81 11.33 -15.73 11.09
C VAL A 81 10.07 -14.89 10.85
N SER A 82 9.15 -14.87 11.82
CA SER A 82 7.92 -14.10 11.73
C SER A 82 8.15 -12.61 11.92
N ASP A 83 7.12 -11.80 11.63
CA ASP A 83 7.05 -10.36 11.80
C ASP A 83 7.60 -9.87 13.16
N ARG A 84 7.40 -10.62 14.24
CA ARG A 84 7.91 -10.30 15.58
C ARG A 84 9.44 -10.29 15.70
N GLY A 85 10.12 -11.03 14.84
CA GLY A 85 11.58 -11.05 14.73
C GLY A 85 12.10 -10.18 13.58
N LEU A 86 11.26 -9.35 12.98
CA LEU A 86 11.60 -8.42 11.92
C LEU A 86 11.52 -6.98 12.42
N ASN A 87 12.28 -6.11 11.79
CA ASN A 87 12.14 -4.67 11.99
C ASN A 87 11.32 -4.09 10.84
N ILE A 88 10.05 -3.77 11.10
CA ILE A 88 9.12 -3.24 10.11
C ILE A 88 8.90 -1.77 10.41
N THR A 89 9.07 -0.92 9.40
CA THR A 89 8.88 0.53 9.53
C THR A 89 8.00 1.08 8.40
N ILE A 90 7.24 2.13 8.69
CA ILE A 90 6.55 2.98 7.71
C ILE A 90 7.09 4.38 7.86
N ASP A 91 7.70 4.95 6.81
CA ASP A 91 8.38 6.26 6.83
C ASP A 91 9.35 6.42 8.03
N GLY A 92 10.04 5.33 8.40
CA GLY A 92 10.95 5.27 9.54
C GLY A 92 10.30 5.01 10.91
N ALA A 93 8.99 5.09 11.03
CA ALA A 93 8.27 4.77 12.26
C ALA A 93 8.11 3.26 12.43
N LYS A 94 8.63 2.72 13.54
CA LYS A 94 8.58 1.29 13.82
C LYS A 94 7.15 0.81 14.10
N GLN A 95 6.77 -0.28 13.45
CA GLN A 95 5.46 -0.92 13.58
C GLN A 95 5.57 -2.04 14.62
N ASN A 96 5.17 -1.76 15.84
CA ASN A 96 5.22 -2.69 16.99
C ASN A 96 3.94 -2.57 17.81
N GLY A 97 2.80 -2.95 17.23
CA GLY A 97 1.53 -2.92 17.93
C GLY A 97 1.44 -3.98 19.02
N ASN A 98 2.25 -5.04 18.93
CA ASN A 98 2.19 -6.22 19.81
C ASN A 98 0.77 -6.76 19.93
N THR A 99 0.01 -6.66 18.86
CA THR A 99 -1.34 -7.18 18.79
C THR A 99 -1.34 -8.70 18.99
N PHE A 100 -2.48 -9.24 19.39
CA PHE A 100 -2.61 -10.67 19.61
C PHE A 100 -2.22 -11.46 18.37
N HIS A 101 -1.66 -12.66 18.55
CA HIS A 101 -0.94 -13.42 17.50
C HIS A 101 -1.73 -13.71 16.21
N HIS A 102 -3.03 -13.46 16.16
CA HIS A 102 -3.85 -13.60 14.94
C HIS A 102 -3.84 -12.37 14.06
N ASN A 103 -3.58 -11.18 14.60
CA ASN A 103 -3.52 -9.94 13.88
C ASN A 103 -2.06 -9.60 13.49
N ALA A 104 -1.89 -8.88 12.40
CA ALA A 104 -0.60 -8.32 12.02
C ALA A 104 -0.40 -6.96 12.70
N ASP A 105 0.85 -6.62 13.00
CA ASP A 105 1.19 -5.28 13.47
C ASP A 105 1.21 -4.28 12.31
N LEU A 106 1.41 -4.77 11.10
CA LEU A 106 1.42 -3.96 9.88
C LEU A 106 0.02 -3.84 9.29
N LEU A 107 -0.51 -2.64 9.29
CA LEU A 107 -1.72 -2.26 8.57
C LEU A 107 -1.34 -1.17 7.56
N ILE A 108 -1.31 -1.50 6.28
CA ILE A 108 -0.93 -0.58 5.23
C ILE A 108 -1.74 -0.84 3.96
N ASP A 109 -2.16 0.22 3.30
CA ASP A 109 -2.77 0.16 1.98
C ASP A 109 -1.67 0.25 0.91
N PRO A 110 -1.53 -0.76 0.02
CA PRO A 110 -0.53 -0.73 -1.05
C PRO A 110 -0.60 0.50 -1.94
N ASP A 111 -1.78 1.09 -2.12
CA ASP A 111 -1.97 2.28 -2.96
C ASP A 111 -1.32 3.55 -2.37
N LEU A 112 -0.96 3.52 -1.09
CA LEU A 112 -0.26 4.61 -0.40
C LEU A 112 1.27 4.42 -0.38
N ILE A 113 1.78 3.31 -0.93
CA ILE A 113 3.21 2.96 -0.91
C ILE A 113 3.86 3.37 -2.22
N LYS A 114 5.02 4.04 -2.15
CA LYS A 114 5.88 4.29 -3.31
C LYS A 114 7.04 3.32 -3.44
N ALA A 115 7.55 2.82 -2.33
CA ALA A 115 8.68 1.90 -2.32
C ALA A 115 8.67 1.01 -1.08
N ILE A 116 9.27 -0.17 -1.23
CA ILE A 116 9.53 -1.09 -0.12
C ILE A 116 10.99 -1.54 -0.24
N ASP A 117 11.76 -1.31 0.81
CA ASP A 117 13.13 -1.81 0.94
C ASP A 117 13.11 -3.02 1.88
N VAL A 118 13.64 -4.14 1.41
CA VAL A 118 13.68 -5.39 2.16
C VAL A 118 15.11 -5.88 2.30
N GLU A 119 15.57 -6.01 3.53
CA GLU A 119 16.86 -6.63 3.85
C GLU A 119 16.63 -7.96 4.57
N VAL A 120 17.08 -9.05 3.96
CA VAL A 120 16.94 -10.40 4.50
C VAL A 120 18.15 -10.78 5.32
N GLY A 121 17.94 -11.06 6.62
CA GLY A 121 18.99 -11.42 7.57
C GLY A 121 19.39 -10.27 8.50
N SER A 122 20.09 -10.61 9.57
CA SER A 122 20.47 -9.68 10.66
C SER A 122 21.67 -8.80 10.33
N ARG A 123 21.74 -8.23 9.12
CA ARG A 123 22.97 -7.58 8.62
C ARG A 123 23.17 -6.13 9.01
N SER A 124 22.15 -5.42 9.45
CA SER A 124 22.25 -3.97 9.50
C SER A 124 21.96 -3.39 10.87
N VAL A 125 22.99 -2.78 11.44
CA VAL A 125 22.87 -1.89 12.59
C VAL A 125 22.00 -0.66 12.26
N VAL A 126 21.96 -0.26 10.99
CA VAL A 126 21.16 0.87 10.49
C VAL A 126 19.66 0.62 10.64
N ASN A 127 19.22 -0.63 10.55
CA ASN A 127 17.80 -1.00 10.65
C ASN A 127 17.31 -1.18 12.09
N GLY A 128 18.14 -0.83 13.07
CA GLY A 128 17.80 -0.87 14.50
C GLY A 128 17.89 -2.25 15.13
N SER A 129 17.67 -2.30 16.44
CA SER A 129 17.72 -3.53 17.22
C SER A 129 16.51 -4.41 17.00
N GLY A 130 16.66 -5.73 17.12
CA GLY A 130 15.57 -6.70 17.07
C GLY A 130 15.27 -7.30 15.70
N ALA A 131 16.06 -6.97 14.68
CA ALA A 131 15.94 -7.52 13.32
C ALA A 131 16.63 -8.89 13.20
N LEU A 132 16.08 -9.93 13.85
CA LEU A 132 16.67 -11.28 13.80
C LEU A 132 16.56 -11.91 12.40
N GLY A 133 15.42 -11.72 11.73
CA GLY A 133 15.18 -12.22 10.37
C GLY A 133 15.47 -11.20 9.27
N GLY A 134 15.53 -9.92 9.61
CA GLY A 134 15.74 -8.84 8.66
C GLY A 134 14.87 -7.62 8.92
N SER A 135 14.78 -6.74 7.93
CA SER A 135 13.96 -5.52 8.01
C SER A 135 13.14 -5.29 6.75
N VAL A 136 12.02 -4.61 6.92
CA VAL A 136 11.16 -4.11 5.85
C VAL A 136 10.84 -2.64 6.11
N ALA A 137 11.25 -1.78 5.21
CA ALA A 137 10.96 -0.35 5.27
C ALA A 137 9.98 0.02 4.15
N PHE A 138 8.77 0.37 4.54
CA PHE A 138 7.77 0.92 3.64
C PHE A 138 7.95 2.43 3.57
N LYS A 139 7.86 2.97 2.36
CA LYS A 139 7.87 4.41 2.10
C LYS A 139 6.56 4.80 1.46
N THR A 140 5.84 5.72 2.09
CA THR A 140 4.60 6.25 1.54
C THR A 140 4.87 7.28 0.45
N VAL A 141 3.90 7.49 -0.44
CA VAL A 141 3.99 8.45 -1.54
C VAL A 141 4.20 9.87 -1.03
N ASP A 142 5.01 10.66 -1.75
CA ASP A 142 5.15 12.10 -1.57
C ASP A 142 4.54 12.83 -2.79
N ALA A 143 4.07 14.06 -2.61
CA ALA A 143 3.48 14.81 -3.71
C ALA A 143 4.47 15.02 -4.88
N LYS A 144 5.73 15.26 -4.56
CA LYS A 144 6.78 15.46 -5.56
C LYS A 144 7.07 14.21 -6.44
N ASP A 145 6.72 13.02 -5.95
CA ASP A 145 6.93 11.77 -6.71
C ASP A 145 5.82 11.57 -7.78
N LEU A 146 4.71 12.31 -7.65
CA LEU A 146 3.54 12.22 -8.53
C LEU A 146 3.39 13.41 -9.48
N LEU A 147 4.10 14.52 -9.22
CA LEU A 147 4.07 15.71 -10.05
C LEU A 147 5.11 15.58 -11.16
N GLU A 148 4.70 15.87 -12.39
CA GLU A 148 5.61 15.99 -13.51
C GLU A 148 6.41 17.31 -13.45
N SER A 149 7.46 17.40 -14.28
CA SER A 149 8.31 18.59 -14.31
C SER A 149 7.49 19.84 -14.69
N GLY A 150 7.49 20.82 -13.79
CA GLY A 150 6.75 22.09 -13.97
C GLY A 150 5.32 22.09 -13.42
N GLU A 151 4.78 20.95 -13.03
CA GLU A 151 3.48 20.87 -12.39
C GLU A 151 3.55 21.27 -10.92
N LYS A 152 2.53 21.98 -10.44
CA LYS A 152 2.40 22.41 -9.04
C LYS A 152 1.25 21.75 -8.30
N ILE A 153 0.30 21.19 -9.02
CA ILE A 153 -0.88 20.53 -8.46
C ILE A 153 -1.30 19.39 -9.37
N GLY A 154 -1.73 18.29 -8.79
CA GLY A 154 -2.27 17.15 -9.50
C GLY A 154 -3.30 16.39 -8.67
N ALA A 155 -4.01 15.50 -9.37
CA ALA A 155 -4.96 14.59 -8.76
C ALA A 155 -4.87 13.22 -9.43
N LYS A 156 -4.98 12.15 -8.65
CA LYS A 156 -5.06 10.76 -9.13
C LYS A 156 -6.32 10.12 -8.62
N ILE A 157 -7.10 9.54 -9.53
CA ILE A 157 -8.29 8.75 -9.20
C ILE A 157 -8.02 7.31 -9.61
N LYS A 158 -8.30 6.38 -8.70
CA LYS A 158 -8.22 4.94 -8.95
C LYS A 158 -9.57 4.31 -8.65
N THR A 159 -10.02 3.45 -9.54
CA THR A 159 -11.21 2.61 -9.32
C THR A 159 -10.88 1.18 -9.72
N GLY A 160 -11.41 0.21 -8.98
CA GLY A 160 -11.18 -1.20 -9.25
C GLY A 160 -12.40 -2.05 -8.94
N TYR A 161 -12.53 -3.17 -9.66
CA TYR A 161 -13.53 -4.17 -9.40
C TYR A 161 -12.93 -5.58 -9.50
N ALA A 162 -13.20 -6.40 -8.47
CA ALA A 162 -12.83 -7.81 -8.49
C ALA A 162 -14.09 -8.69 -8.37
N SER A 163 -14.33 -9.52 -9.37
CA SER A 163 -15.56 -10.31 -9.48
C SER A 163 -15.64 -11.49 -8.51
N ASN A 164 -14.51 -11.96 -7.99
CA ASN A 164 -14.48 -13.12 -7.10
C ASN A 164 -15.22 -12.87 -5.77
N ASN A 165 -15.05 -11.67 -5.23
CA ASN A 165 -15.61 -11.24 -3.94
C ASN A 165 -16.46 -9.97 -4.07
N SER A 166 -16.90 -9.62 -5.29
CA SER A 166 -17.65 -8.40 -5.58
C SER A 166 -16.97 -7.13 -5.05
N GLU A 167 -15.64 -7.14 -4.92
CA GLU A 167 -14.89 -6.01 -4.39
C GLU A 167 -14.99 -4.81 -5.32
N PHE A 168 -15.33 -3.68 -4.73
CA PHE A 168 -15.29 -2.39 -5.39
C PHE A 168 -14.38 -1.45 -4.61
N SER A 169 -13.32 -1.00 -5.26
CA SER A 169 -12.33 -0.09 -4.69
C SER A 169 -12.37 1.28 -5.36
N GLN A 170 -12.16 2.32 -4.56
CA GLN A 170 -12.11 3.71 -5.00
C GLN A 170 -11.01 4.43 -4.24
N GLY A 171 -10.19 5.19 -4.94
CA GLY A 171 -9.12 6.01 -4.37
C GLY A 171 -9.10 7.39 -4.99
N LEU A 172 -8.80 8.38 -4.18
CA LEU A 172 -8.55 9.76 -4.58
C LEU A 172 -7.28 10.24 -3.90
N MET A 173 -6.35 10.78 -4.70
CA MET A 173 -5.17 11.49 -4.19
C MET A 173 -5.17 12.91 -4.77
N LEU A 174 -4.92 13.88 -3.92
CA LEU A 174 -4.69 15.28 -4.27
C LEU A 174 -3.29 15.63 -3.80
N PHE A 175 -2.50 16.22 -4.66
CA PHE A 175 -1.10 16.52 -4.34
C PHE A 175 -0.68 17.86 -4.95
N THR A 176 0.19 18.57 -4.25
CA THR A 176 0.65 19.91 -4.65
C THR A 176 2.06 20.21 -4.15
N ALA A 177 2.80 20.97 -4.94
CA ALA A 177 4.07 21.60 -4.58
C ALA A 177 4.00 23.10 -4.93
N PRO A 178 3.34 23.92 -4.07
CA PRO A 178 3.02 25.31 -4.40
C PRO A 178 4.25 26.19 -4.51
N VAL A 179 5.28 25.90 -3.73
CA VAL A 179 6.58 26.60 -3.72
C VAL A 179 7.71 25.59 -3.66
N GLU A 180 8.91 26.02 -4.05
CA GLU A 180 10.09 25.16 -4.03
C GLU A 180 10.34 24.58 -2.64
N GLY A 181 10.61 23.30 -2.60
CA GLY A 181 10.87 22.54 -1.39
C GLY A 181 9.63 22.14 -0.58
N LEU A 182 8.47 22.78 -0.73
CA LEU A 182 7.26 22.46 0.02
C LEU A 182 6.33 21.58 -0.82
N ASP A 183 5.91 20.46 -0.27
CA ASP A 183 4.95 19.56 -0.90
C ASP A 183 3.91 19.03 0.09
N PHE A 184 2.70 18.78 -0.42
CA PHE A 184 1.59 18.26 0.35
C PHE A 184 0.81 17.22 -0.45
N ILE A 185 0.43 16.11 0.20
CA ILE A 185 -0.46 15.09 -0.35
C ILE A 185 -1.57 14.74 0.62
N ALA A 186 -2.77 14.58 0.09
CA ALA A 186 -3.91 14.01 0.78
C ALA A 186 -4.47 12.86 -0.07
N ALA A 187 -4.55 11.68 0.50
CA ALA A 187 -5.07 10.51 -0.16
C ALA A 187 -6.13 9.83 0.71
N ILE A 188 -7.16 9.28 0.06
CA ILE A 188 -8.20 8.48 0.71
C ILE A 188 -8.55 7.32 -0.21
N ASN A 189 -8.60 6.11 0.34
CA ASN A 189 -9.01 4.90 -0.36
C ASN A 189 -10.11 4.21 0.42
N HIS A 190 -11.07 3.65 -0.30
CA HIS A 190 -12.15 2.84 0.25
C HIS A 190 -12.32 1.57 -0.58
N LYS A 191 -12.46 0.43 0.08
CA LYS A 191 -12.76 -0.87 -0.53
C LYS A 191 -13.95 -1.49 0.20
N GLY A 192 -14.95 -1.93 -0.55
CA GLY A 192 -16.06 -2.72 -0.03
C GLY A 192 -16.06 -4.08 -0.73
N TYR A 193 -16.24 -5.17 0.00
CA TYR A 193 -16.18 -6.52 -0.55
C TYR A 193 -17.03 -7.52 0.24
N ASP A 194 -17.46 -8.57 -0.47
CA ASP A 194 -18.16 -9.73 0.08
C ASP A 194 -17.18 -10.91 0.23
N TYR A 195 -17.68 -12.02 0.78
CA TYR A 195 -16.93 -13.28 0.76
C TYR A 195 -16.62 -13.73 -0.67
N GLY A 196 -15.38 -14.05 -0.91
CA GLY A 196 -14.96 -14.75 -2.13
C GLY A 196 -15.44 -16.21 -2.15
N LYS A 197 -15.22 -16.87 -3.28
CA LYS A 197 -15.54 -18.29 -3.46
C LYS A 197 -14.29 -19.06 -3.87
N SER A 198 -14.02 -20.16 -3.16
CA SER A 198 -13.02 -21.15 -3.59
C SER A 198 -13.55 -22.01 -4.75
N GLY A 199 -12.66 -22.78 -5.39
CA GLY A 199 -13.04 -23.69 -6.49
C GLY A 199 -14.13 -24.71 -6.12
N ASN A 200 -14.24 -25.09 -4.85
CA ASN A 200 -15.31 -25.94 -4.32
C ASN A 200 -16.53 -25.16 -3.79
N LYS A 201 -16.66 -23.89 -4.18
CA LYS A 201 -17.75 -22.96 -3.84
C LYS A 201 -17.90 -22.62 -2.34
N ARG A 202 -16.91 -22.95 -1.50
CA ARG A 202 -16.89 -22.50 -0.11
C ARG A 202 -16.58 -21.01 -0.04
N LYS A 203 -17.20 -20.32 0.92
CA LYS A 203 -16.88 -18.93 1.23
C LYS A 203 -15.46 -18.83 1.76
N ILE A 204 -14.68 -17.85 1.26
CA ILE A 204 -13.32 -17.56 1.69
C ILE A 204 -13.13 -16.06 1.84
N GLY A 205 -12.16 -15.65 2.66
CA GLY A 205 -11.87 -14.25 2.90
C GLY A 205 -12.80 -13.65 3.94
N GLY A 206 -13.19 -12.41 3.75
CA GLY A 206 -14.05 -11.64 4.63
C GLY A 206 -15.16 -10.94 3.88
N ASP A 207 -16.10 -10.40 4.62
CA ASP A 207 -17.15 -9.50 4.17
C ASP A 207 -16.96 -8.20 4.95
N GLY A 208 -16.66 -7.10 4.25
CA GLY A 208 -16.32 -5.88 4.97
C GLY A 208 -16.02 -4.68 4.11
N ASN A 209 -15.52 -3.67 4.82
CA ASN A 209 -15.08 -2.42 4.23
C ASN A 209 -13.75 -2.02 4.84
N ASP A 210 -12.84 -1.57 3.98
CA ASP A 210 -11.56 -0.99 4.36
C ASP A 210 -11.56 0.49 4.02
N LEU A 211 -11.10 1.31 4.94
CA LEU A 211 -10.89 2.74 4.75
C LEU A 211 -9.46 3.07 5.12
N SER A 212 -8.74 3.69 4.22
CA SER A 212 -7.39 4.20 4.48
C SER A 212 -7.27 5.65 4.05
N TYR A 213 -6.48 6.45 4.78
CA TYR A 213 -6.10 7.77 4.34
C TYR A 213 -4.67 8.10 4.73
N LEU A 214 -4.06 8.97 3.95
CA LEU A 214 -2.74 9.56 4.18
C LEU A 214 -2.83 11.08 4.02
N LEU A 215 -2.32 11.80 5.00
CA LEU A 215 -2.01 13.22 4.91
C LEU A 215 -0.51 13.37 5.15
N LYS A 216 0.21 14.00 4.24
CA LYS A 216 1.66 14.19 4.38
C LYS A 216 2.06 15.56 3.90
N LEU A 217 2.84 16.25 4.72
CA LEU A 217 3.48 17.53 4.43
C LEU A 217 4.99 17.33 4.45
N GLY A 218 5.67 17.73 3.40
CA GLY A 218 7.12 17.66 3.30
C GLY A 218 7.74 19.01 3.00
N TYR A 219 8.92 19.25 3.56
CA TYR A 219 9.75 20.41 3.25
C TYR A 219 11.19 19.98 3.03
N SER A 220 11.69 20.24 1.83
CA SER A 220 13.08 19.99 1.44
C SER A 220 13.87 21.28 1.42
N PHE A 221 15.07 21.27 1.97
CA PHE A 221 15.94 22.45 2.06
C PHE A 221 17.41 22.06 1.93
N LEU A 222 18.25 23.00 1.51
CA LEU A 222 19.70 22.82 1.35
C LEU A 222 20.06 21.56 0.54
N ASP A 223 19.29 21.28 -0.53
CA ASP A 223 19.46 20.21 -1.53
C ASP A 223 19.52 18.76 -1.01
N ALA A 224 19.84 18.56 0.27
CA ALA A 224 20.05 17.25 0.86
C ALA A 224 19.15 16.94 2.06
N HIS A 225 18.44 17.92 2.61
CA HIS A 225 17.66 17.75 3.83
C HIS A 225 16.17 17.77 3.53
N ARG A 226 15.43 16.87 4.20
CA ARG A 226 13.97 16.83 4.14
C ARG A 226 13.39 16.58 5.53
N ILE A 227 12.41 17.38 5.87
CA ILE A 227 11.55 17.14 7.04
C ILE A 227 10.17 16.82 6.51
N SER A 228 9.54 15.80 7.07
CA SER A 228 8.15 15.49 6.75
C SER A 228 7.36 15.14 7.99
N ILE A 229 6.09 15.50 7.97
CA ILE A 229 5.11 15.09 8.96
C ILE A 229 3.98 14.38 8.21
N SER A 230 3.57 13.20 8.70
CA SER A 230 2.50 12.42 8.09
C SER A 230 1.50 11.92 9.13
N ARG A 231 0.27 11.76 8.67
CA ARG A 231 -0.79 11.06 9.38
C ARG A 231 -1.35 9.99 8.45
N GLU A 232 -1.17 8.76 8.85
CA GLU A 232 -1.77 7.60 8.19
C GLU A 232 -2.85 6.99 9.09
N HIS A 233 -3.89 6.46 8.49
CA HIS A 233 -4.93 5.72 9.16
C HIS A 233 -5.44 4.59 8.27
N ASN A 234 -5.58 3.40 8.87
CA ASN A 234 -6.16 2.24 8.21
C ASN A 234 -7.23 1.65 9.13
N GLU A 235 -8.42 1.49 8.63
CA GLU A 235 -9.56 0.92 9.35
C GLU A 235 -10.16 -0.23 8.54
N PHE A 236 -10.34 -1.37 9.19
CA PHE A 236 -10.96 -2.56 8.63
C PHE A 236 -12.20 -2.90 9.43
N LYS A 237 -13.37 -2.87 8.78
CA LYS A 237 -14.65 -3.18 9.41
C LYS A 237 -15.32 -4.33 8.69
N GLY A 238 -15.63 -5.41 9.40
CA GLY A 238 -16.33 -6.53 8.77
C GLY A 238 -16.22 -7.83 9.55
N LEU A 239 -16.63 -8.90 8.90
CA LEU A 239 -16.54 -10.26 9.39
C LEU A 239 -15.35 -10.96 8.71
N TYR A 240 -14.32 -11.24 9.47
CA TYR A 240 -13.09 -11.86 8.99
C TYR A 240 -12.81 -13.16 9.71
N PRO A 241 -12.39 -14.23 9.02
CA PRO A 241 -11.86 -15.40 9.69
C PRO A 241 -10.56 -15.04 10.38
N LEU A 242 -10.38 -15.46 11.62
CA LEU A 242 -9.15 -15.23 12.39
C LEU A 242 -7.94 -15.92 11.76
N ARG A 243 -8.15 -17.01 11.05
CA ARG A 243 -7.13 -17.77 10.31
C ARG A 243 -7.71 -18.28 9.00
N ALA A 244 -6.84 -18.49 8.03
CA ALA A 244 -7.22 -19.06 6.74
C ALA A 244 -7.82 -20.48 6.85
N GLU A 245 -7.38 -21.23 7.87
CA GLU A 245 -7.86 -22.60 8.13
C GLU A 245 -9.23 -22.64 8.81
N PHE A 246 -9.63 -21.58 9.48
CA PHE A 246 -10.97 -21.48 10.04
C PHE A 246 -11.91 -21.00 8.92
N GLY A 247 -12.33 -21.96 8.11
CA GLY A 247 -13.38 -21.70 7.12
C GLY A 247 -14.64 -21.19 7.81
N SER A 248 -15.33 -20.32 7.11
CA SER A 248 -16.69 -19.83 7.46
C SER A 248 -17.69 -20.98 7.46
#